data_0e05b961297aecabf3d3fb8a504bdb62
#
_entry.id   0e05b961297aecabf3d3fb8a504bdb62
#
_cell.length_a   1.000
_cell.length_b   1.000
_cell.length_c   1.000
_cell.angle_alpha   90.00
_cell.angle_beta   90.00
_cell.angle_gamma   90.00
#
_symmetry.space_group_name_H-M   'P 1'
#
loop_
_entity.id
_entity.type
_entity.pdbx_description
1 polymer ?
#
loop_
_entity_poly.entity_id
_entity_poly.type
_entity_poly.pdbx_seq_one_letter_code
_entity_poly.pdbx_strand_id
1 'polypeptide(L)'
;LPKLAGLSGYLVAKPDQDRVTAASFGSNKWSHWKPSDGTMILRVSLGRDGAPTHDLIHEWDDERIVRQVIDEVSRHTHTSITPDTFRVTRWPEAFPQYRPGHINYVEAVESSLMRHAPGVFVAGASWRGIGIPACVAQGEKTAQTTADFLSHLQD
;
A
#
# COMPACT_ATOMS: atom_id res chain seq x y z
N LEU A 1 0.40 -16.10 20.65
CA LEU A 1 -0.99 -15.64 20.55
C LEU A 1 -1.89 -16.76 19.99
N PRO A 2 -2.35 -17.74 20.81
CA PRO A 2 -3.06 -18.93 20.32
C PRO A 2 -4.32 -18.62 19.52
N LYS A 3 -5.07 -17.57 19.90
CA LYS A 3 -6.29 -17.15 19.18
C LYS A 3 -6.05 -16.68 17.75
N LEU A 4 -4.83 -16.30 17.42
CA LEU A 4 -4.46 -15.83 16.08
C LEU A 4 -3.83 -16.94 15.23
N ALA A 5 -3.63 -18.14 15.82
CA ALA A 5 -3.04 -19.27 15.11
C ALA A 5 -3.89 -19.65 13.90
N GLY A 6 -3.26 -19.85 12.77
CA GLY A 6 -3.93 -20.20 11.49
C GLY A 6 -4.58 -19.02 10.75
N LEU A 7 -4.66 -17.85 11.36
CA LEU A 7 -5.14 -16.64 10.68
C LEU A 7 -3.99 -15.92 9.97
N SER A 8 -4.23 -15.47 8.74
CA SER A 8 -3.24 -14.70 7.96
C SER A 8 -3.30 -13.19 8.23
N GLY A 9 -4.35 -12.72 8.85
CA GLY A 9 -4.63 -11.32 9.13
C GLY A 9 -6.11 -11.00 8.98
N TYR A 10 -6.44 -9.70 9.05
CA TYR A 10 -7.79 -9.20 8.82
C TYR A 10 -7.78 -7.80 8.19
N LEU A 11 -8.89 -7.45 7.56
CA LEU A 11 -9.20 -6.10 7.10
C LEU A 11 -10.34 -5.55 7.96
N VAL A 12 -10.26 -4.29 8.32
CA VAL A 12 -11.36 -3.61 9.04
C VAL A 12 -12.31 -3.02 8.01
N ALA A 13 -13.60 -3.33 8.14
CA ALA A 13 -14.62 -2.75 7.25
C ALA A 13 -14.72 -1.24 7.44
N LYS A 14 -14.97 -0.49 6.36
CA LYS A 14 -14.99 0.98 6.41
C LYS A 14 -15.81 1.59 7.54
N PRO A 15 -17.02 1.12 7.85
CA PRO A 15 -17.82 1.68 8.95
C PRO A 15 -17.17 1.51 10.33
N ASP A 16 -16.34 0.48 10.51
CA ASP A 16 -15.74 0.11 11.79
C ASP A 16 -14.28 0.57 11.91
N GLN A 17 -13.74 1.21 10.86
CA GLN A 17 -12.37 1.73 10.86
C GLN A 17 -12.26 2.97 11.76
N ASP A 18 -11.45 2.88 12.80
CA ASP A 18 -10.95 4.04 13.52
C ASP A 18 -9.61 4.48 12.89
N ARG A 19 -8.50 3.85 13.25
CA ARG A 19 -7.15 4.13 12.71
C ARG A 19 -6.57 2.95 11.98
N VAL A 20 -6.76 1.76 12.53
CA VAL A 20 -6.30 0.50 11.93
C VAL A 20 -7.21 0.15 10.77
N THR A 21 -6.60 -0.05 9.61
CA THR A 21 -7.29 -0.47 8.38
C THR A 21 -7.09 -1.95 8.09
N ALA A 22 -5.96 -2.50 8.50
CA ALA A 22 -5.62 -3.90 8.30
C ALA A 22 -4.56 -4.37 9.31
N ALA A 23 -4.59 -5.64 9.66
CA ALA A 23 -3.48 -6.30 10.33
C ALA A 23 -3.11 -7.59 9.59
N SER A 24 -1.82 -7.80 9.36
CA SER A 24 -1.27 -9.00 8.72
C SER A 24 -0.38 -9.74 9.71
N PHE A 25 -0.61 -11.03 9.84
CA PHE A 25 0.12 -11.90 10.76
C PHE A 25 1.26 -12.58 9.99
N GLY A 26 2.39 -11.85 9.88
CA GLY A 26 3.50 -12.22 9.03
C GLY A 26 4.06 -13.61 9.32
N SER A 27 4.22 -13.95 10.60
CA SER A 27 4.71 -15.27 11.01
C SER A 27 3.77 -16.42 10.66
N ASN A 28 2.46 -16.15 10.49
CA ASN A 28 1.50 -17.17 10.07
C ASN A 28 1.43 -17.30 8.54
N LYS A 29 1.75 -16.23 7.82
CA LYS A 29 1.74 -16.19 6.35
C LYS A 29 2.98 -16.83 5.73
N TRP A 30 4.15 -16.56 6.36
CA TRP A 30 5.45 -16.82 5.75
C TRP A 30 6.33 -17.61 6.72
N SER A 31 6.64 -18.84 6.39
CA SER A 31 7.43 -19.73 7.25
C SER A 31 8.81 -19.14 7.59
N HIS A 32 9.44 -18.44 6.65
CA HIS A 32 10.73 -17.78 6.85
C HIS A 32 10.67 -16.52 7.74
N TRP A 33 9.46 -16.04 8.08
CA TRP A 33 9.24 -14.96 9.03
C TRP A 33 8.85 -15.46 10.42
N LYS A 34 8.84 -16.77 10.62
CA LYS A 34 8.47 -17.35 11.89
C LYS A 34 9.69 -17.40 12.82
N PRO A 35 9.76 -16.56 13.89
CA PRO A 35 10.86 -16.60 14.84
C PRO A 35 10.90 -17.93 15.57
N SER A 36 12.11 -18.38 15.93
CA SER A 36 12.32 -19.66 16.64
C SER A 36 11.87 -19.64 18.09
N ASP A 37 11.77 -18.46 18.68
CA ASP A 37 11.33 -18.23 20.07
C ASP A 37 9.81 -18.20 20.25
N GLY A 38 9.05 -18.36 19.18
CA GLY A 38 7.58 -18.34 19.21
C GLY A 38 6.96 -16.94 19.23
N THR A 39 7.76 -15.88 19.12
CA THR A 39 7.23 -14.52 18.92
C THR A 39 6.47 -14.41 17.60
N MET A 40 5.59 -13.42 17.49
CA MET A 40 4.75 -13.22 16.32
C MET A 40 5.03 -11.87 15.69
N ILE A 41 5.27 -11.87 14.38
CA ILE A 41 5.42 -10.64 13.61
C ILE A 41 4.04 -10.19 13.12
N LEU A 42 3.60 -9.03 13.61
CA LEU A 42 2.40 -8.35 13.16
C LEU A 42 2.79 -7.13 12.34
N ARG A 43 2.18 -6.97 11.17
CA ARG A 43 2.22 -5.74 10.39
C ARG A 43 0.84 -5.11 10.41
N VAL A 44 0.76 -3.90 10.95
CA VAL A 44 -0.51 -3.16 11.05
C VAL A 44 -0.45 -1.95 10.14
N SER A 45 -1.50 -1.74 9.37
CA SER A 45 -1.66 -0.58 8.48
C SER A 45 -2.64 0.40 9.09
N LEU A 46 -2.27 1.68 9.08
CA LEU A 46 -3.06 2.78 9.61
C LEU A 46 -3.30 3.82 8.54
N GLY A 47 -4.37 4.56 8.74
CA GLY A 47 -4.72 5.69 7.90
C GLY A 47 -5.43 5.29 6.61
N ARG A 48 -6.21 6.23 6.12
CA ARG A 48 -6.95 6.11 4.86
C ARG A 48 -7.17 7.50 4.30
N ASP A 49 -6.99 7.65 3.01
CA ASP A 49 -7.32 8.89 2.31
C ASP A 49 -8.75 9.35 2.63
N GLY A 50 -8.88 10.63 3.00
CA GLY A 50 -10.15 11.25 3.39
C GLY A 50 -10.70 10.85 4.76
N ALA A 51 -9.95 10.09 5.58
CA ALA A 51 -10.35 9.83 6.96
C ALA A 51 -10.02 11.03 7.87
N PRO A 52 -10.91 11.39 8.82
CA PRO A 52 -10.67 12.54 9.72
C PRO A 52 -9.40 12.39 10.58
N THR A 53 -8.96 11.16 10.83
CA THR A 53 -7.77 10.85 11.62
C THR A 53 -6.49 10.75 10.80
N HIS A 54 -6.57 10.92 9.48
CA HIS A 54 -5.42 10.72 8.58
C HIS A 54 -4.26 11.66 8.93
N ASP A 55 -4.54 12.94 9.04
CA ASP A 55 -3.50 13.95 9.30
C ASP A 55 -2.93 13.82 10.71
N LEU A 56 -3.77 13.51 11.71
CA LEU A 56 -3.35 13.34 13.10
C LEU A 56 -2.33 12.22 13.30
N ILE A 57 -2.43 11.13 12.53
CA ILE A 57 -1.49 10.00 12.62
C ILE A 57 -0.07 10.44 12.21
N HIS A 58 0.04 11.37 11.27
CA HIS A 58 1.34 11.89 10.83
C HIS A 58 2.02 12.80 11.87
N GLU A 59 1.23 13.44 12.75
CA GLU A 59 1.73 14.32 13.80
C GLU A 59 2.13 13.58 15.07
N TRP A 60 1.69 12.33 15.25
CA TRP A 60 1.96 11.56 16.47
C TRP A 60 3.38 10.97 16.48
N ASP A 61 3.96 10.90 17.68
CA ASP A 61 5.18 10.12 17.92
C ASP A 61 4.92 8.60 17.76
N ASP A 62 5.99 7.84 17.64
CA ASP A 62 5.91 6.40 17.41
C ASP A 62 5.26 5.65 18.58
N GLU A 63 5.55 6.07 19.81
CA GLU A 63 5.00 5.47 21.03
C GLU A 63 3.49 5.67 21.11
N ARG A 64 2.99 6.83 20.72
CA ARG A 64 1.55 7.11 20.67
C ARG A 64 0.86 6.27 19.60
N ILE A 65 1.46 6.16 18.43
CA ILE A 65 0.95 5.30 17.36
C ILE A 65 0.86 3.85 17.85
N VAL A 66 1.93 3.34 18.45
CA VAL A 66 1.99 1.95 18.91
C VAL A 66 0.96 1.67 19.99
N ARG A 67 0.79 2.57 20.97
CA ARG A 67 -0.26 2.43 22.00
C ARG A 67 -1.65 2.31 21.37
N GLN A 68 -1.98 3.18 20.40
CA GLN A 68 -3.29 3.12 19.72
C GLN A 68 -3.46 1.83 18.90
N VAL A 69 -2.41 1.39 18.23
CA VAL A 69 -2.42 0.11 17.49
C VAL A 69 -2.66 -1.07 18.41
N ILE A 70 -1.96 -1.13 19.55
CA ILE A 70 -2.13 -2.19 20.54
C ILE A 70 -3.58 -2.24 21.02
N ASP A 71 -4.15 -1.10 21.39
CA ASP A 71 -5.52 -1.01 21.88
C ASP A 71 -6.54 -1.48 20.83
N GLU A 72 -6.40 -1.01 19.59
CA GLU A 72 -7.33 -1.37 18.51
C GLU A 72 -7.20 -2.84 18.11
N VAL A 73 -5.97 -3.33 17.90
CA VAL A 73 -5.76 -4.72 17.50
C VAL A 73 -6.16 -5.68 18.61
N SER A 74 -5.93 -5.32 19.89
CA SER A 74 -6.39 -6.13 21.04
C SER A 74 -7.91 -6.21 21.11
N ARG A 75 -8.61 -5.11 20.82
CA ARG A 75 -10.08 -5.11 20.73
C ARG A 75 -10.58 -5.96 19.55
N HIS A 76 -10.02 -5.78 18.35
CA HIS A 76 -10.44 -6.51 17.17
C HIS A 76 -10.22 -8.02 17.29
N THR A 77 -9.15 -8.43 17.95
CA THR A 77 -8.76 -9.85 18.07
C THR A 77 -9.21 -10.49 19.36
N HIS A 78 -9.79 -9.72 20.30
CA HIS A 78 -10.09 -10.15 21.66
C HIS A 78 -8.89 -10.82 22.35
N THR A 79 -7.68 -10.28 22.09
CA THR A 79 -6.41 -10.82 22.57
C THR A 79 -5.54 -9.68 23.05
N SER A 80 -5.04 -9.78 24.30
CA SER A 80 -4.06 -8.84 24.81
C SER A 80 -2.75 -8.96 24.02
N ILE A 81 -2.24 -7.84 23.54
CA ILE A 81 -0.99 -7.76 22.78
C ILE A 81 0.00 -6.93 23.57
N THR A 82 1.18 -7.49 23.76
CA THR A 82 2.33 -6.80 24.36
C THR A 82 3.50 -6.97 23.40
N PRO A 83 3.94 -5.92 22.70
CA PRO A 83 5.08 -6.02 21.81
C PRO A 83 6.39 -6.03 22.58
N ASP A 84 7.31 -6.91 22.22
CA ASP A 84 8.70 -6.90 22.68
C ASP A 84 9.50 -5.78 22.01
N THR A 85 9.16 -5.49 20.77
CA THR A 85 9.75 -4.43 19.97
C THR A 85 8.77 -3.93 18.92
N PHE A 86 9.00 -2.74 18.40
CA PHE A 86 8.18 -2.18 17.32
C PHE A 86 9.02 -1.32 16.36
N ARG A 87 8.45 -1.11 15.20
CA ARG A 87 8.94 -0.15 14.21
C ARG A 87 7.76 0.55 13.54
N VAL A 88 7.78 1.87 13.52
CA VAL A 88 6.83 2.69 12.76
C VAL A 88 7.49 3.16 11.48
N THR A 89 6.82 2.97 10.36
CA THR A 89 7.25 3.49 9.06
C THR A 89 6.13 4.34 8.49
N ARG A 90 6.43 5.59 8.22
CA ARG A 90 5.52 6.54 7.60
C ARG A 90 5.74 6.59 6.11
N TRP A 91 4.66 6.59 5.37
CA TRP A 91 4.65 6.58 3.90
C TRP A 91 3.78 7.75 3.40
N PRO A 92 4.25 8.99 3.56
CA PRO A 92 3.49 10.14 3.10
C PRO A 92 3.31 10.05 1.58
N GLU A 93 2.08 10.35 1.11
CA GLU A 93 1.71 10.36 -0.32
C GLU A 93 2.10 9.10 -1.10
N ALA A 94 2.22 7.94 -0.43
CA ALA A 94 2.77 6.73 -1.03
C ALA A 94 1.85 6.04 -2.03
N PHE A 95 0.53 6.23 -1.88
CA PHE A 95 -0.46 5.60 -2.77
C PHE A 95 -1.19 6.65 -3.59
N PRO A 96 -1.05 6.62 -4.93
CA PRO A 96 -1.84 7.46 -5.81
C PRO A 96 -3.33 7.24 -5.59
N GLN A 97 -4.08 8.33 -5.46
CA GLN A 97 -5.52 8.29 -5.24
C GLN A 97 -6.27 8.53 -6.55
N TYR A 98 -6.79 7.47 -7.13
CA TYR A 98 -7.57 7.55 -8.36
C TYR A 98 -8.94 8.15 -8.09
N ARG A 99 -9.11 9.40 -8.45
CA ARG A 99 -10.39 10.10 -8.35
C ARG A 99 -11.30 9.75 -9.55
N PRO A 100 -12.61 10.00 -9.46
CA PRO A 100 -13.47 9.88 -10.64
C PRO A 100 -12.92 10.63 -11.84
N GLY A 101 -12.92 10.00 -13.02
CA GLY A 101 -12.35 10.57 -14.24
C GLY A 101 -10.84 10.32 -14.41
N HIS A 102 -10.18 9.60 -13.51
CA HIS A 102 -8.74 9.33 -13.60
C HIS A 102 -8.31 8.74 -14.94
N ILE A 103 -9.04 7.77 -15.47
CA ILE A 103 -8.71 7.14 -16.75
C ILE A 103 -8.74 8.16 -17.89
N ASN A 104 -9.77 9.01 -17.96
CA ASN A 104 -9.88 10.06 -18.96
C ASN A 104 -8.72 11.06 -18.85
N TYR A 105 -8.30 11.38 -17.62
CA TYR A 105 -7.13 12.21 -17.38
C TYR A 105 -5.85 11.56 -17.92
N VAL A 106 -5.63 10.28 -17.67
CA VAL A 106 -4.46 9.54 -18.17
C VAL A 106 -4.45 9.53 -19.71
N GLU A 107 -5.58 9.25 -20.34
CA GLU A 107 -5.72 9.25 -21.80
C GLU A 107 -5.44 10.64 -22.40
N ALA A 108 -5.89 11.70 -21.75
CA ALA A 108 -5.60 13.07 -22.18
C ALA A 108 -4.12 13.39 -22.08
N VAL A 109 -3.44 12.96 -21.00
CA VAL A 109 -1.99 13.14 -20.84
C VAL A 109 -1.22 12.37 -21.91
N GLU A 110 -1.52 11.08 -22.10
CA GLU A 110 -0.88 10.25 -23.11
C GLU A 110 -1.05 10.85 -24.52
N SER A 111 -2.26 11.31 -24.84
CA SER A 111 -2.54 11.97 -26.13
C SER A 111 -1.79 13.30 -26.28
N SER A 112 -1.63 14.04 -25.20
CA SER A 112 -0.87 15.29 -25.20
C SER A 112 0.62 15.02 -25.40
N LEU A 113 1.19 14.04 -24.72
CA LEU A 113 2.59 13.63 -24.90
C LEU A 113 2.85 13.20 -26.33
N MET A 114 1.97 12.41 -26.93
CA MET A 114 2.11 11.97 -28.32
C MET A 114 2.18 13.16 -29.31
N ARG A 115 1.42 14.24 -29.05
CA ARG A 115 1.39 15.42 -29.92
C ARG A 115 2.53 16.40 -29.71
N HIS A 116 2.93 16.62 -28.43
CA HIS A 116 3.81 17.73 -28.08
C HIS A 116 5.20 17.26 -27.63
N ALA A 117 5.36 15.99 -27.28
CA ALA A 117 6.61 15.39 -26.87
C ALA A 117 6.72 13.95 -27.39
N PRO A 118 6.72 13.73 -28.72
CA PRO A 118 6.84 12.39 -29.29
C PRO A 118 8.07 11.68 -28.74
N GLY A 119 7.93 10.41 -28.36
CA GLY A 119 8.98 9.61 -27.75
C GLY A 119 9.01 9.66 -26.23
N VAL A 120 8.17 10.46 -25.59
CA VAL A 120 7.98 10.46 -24.13
C VAL A 120 6.75 9.62 -23.79
N PHE A 121 6.97 8.62 -22.93
CA PHE A 121 5.93 7.69 -22.47
C PHE A 121 5.88 7.66 -20.95
N VAL A 122 4.73 7.28 -20.38
CA VAL A 122 4.50 7.24 -18.93
C VAL A 122 4.11 5.84 -18.48
N ALA A 123 4.62 5.42 -17.32
CA ALA A 123 4.27 4.15 -16.69
C ALA A 123 4.39 4.26 -15.15
N GLY A 124 3.78 3.33 -14.45
CA GLY A 124 3.90 3.21 -13.00
C GLY A 124 2.58 3.42 -12.25
N ALA A 125 2.68 3.40 -10.93
CA ALA A 125 1.54 3.33 -10.03
C ALA A 125 0.55 4.50 -10.16
N SER A 126 0.99 5.66 -10.62
CA SER A 126 0.14 6.85 -10.78
C SER A 126 -0.76 6.82 -12.02
N TRP A 127 -0.63 5.83 -12.90
CA TRP A 127 -1.28 5.84 -14.22
C TRP A 127 -2.41 4.81 -14.34
N ARG A 128 -2.11 3.54 -14.51
CA ARG A 128 -3.10 2.51 -14.89
C ARG A 128 -3.15 1.33 -13.93
N GLY A 129 -2.97 1.57 -12.64
CA GLY A 129 -3.06 0.59 -11.57
C GLY A 129 -1.87 0.62 -10.64
N ILE A 130 -2.15 0.56 -9.33
CA ILE A 130 -1.15 0.67 -8.25
C ILE A 130 -0.57 -0.69 -7.84
N GLY A 131 -1.18 -1.79 -8.26
CA GLY A 131 -0.71 -3.14 -7.91
C GLY A 131 0.59 -3.49 -8.63
N ILE A 132 1.46 -4.28 -8.00
CA ILE A 132 2.75 -4.72 -8.58
C ILE A 132 2.55 -5.33 -9.98
N PRO A 133 1.61 -6.29 -10.19
CA PRO A 133 1.39 -6.85 -11.52
C PRO A 133 0.99 -5.79 -12.56
N ALA A 134 0.17 -4.81 -12.17
CA ALA A 134 -0.24 -3.73 -13.06
C ALA A 134 0.94 -2.83 -13.44
N CYS A 135 1.81 -2.51 -12.48
CA CYS A 135 3.01 -1.71 -12.73
C CYS A 135 4.00 -2.44 -13.65
N VAL A 136 4.19 -3.75 -13.44
CA VAL A 136 5.05 -4.58 -14.31
C VAL A 136 4.50 -4.58 -15.74
N ALA A 137 3.22 -4.90 -15.92
CA ALA A 137 2.59 -4.94 -17.23
C ALA A 137 2.64 -3.58 -17.96
N GLN A 138 2.49 -2.47 -17.21
CA GLN A 138 2.66 -1.13 -17.78
C GLN A 138 4.10 -0.90 -18.24
N GLY A 139 5.08 -1.31 -17.43
CA GLY A 139 6.50 -1.19 -17.77
C GLY A 139 6.85 -1.94 -19.05
N GLU A 140 6.43 -3.19 -19.16
CA GLU A 140 6.63 -4.02 -20.35
C GLU A 140 6.00 -3.41 -21.59
N LYS A 141 4.73 -2.99 -21.51
CA LYS A 141 4.03 -2.34 -22.62
C LYS A 141 4.72 -1.04 -23.06
N THR A 142 5.14 -0.23 -22.08
CA THR A 142 5.79 1.05 -22.36
C THR A 142 7.17 0.85 -22.99
N ALA A 143 7.93 -0.15 -22.55
CA ALA A 143 9.21 -0.51 -23.13
C ALA A 143 9.05 -0.94 -24.61
N GLN A 144 8.05 -1.77 -24.91
CA GLN A 144 7.75 -2.17 -26.29
C GLN A 144 7.37 -0.97 -27.16
N THR A 145 6.46 -0.12 -26.67
CA THR A 145 6.07 1.11 -27.39
C THR A 145 7.26 2.02 -27.66
N THR A 146 8.20 2.13 -26.72
CA THR A 146 9.42 2.92 -26.86
C THR A 146 10.34 2.31 -27.94
N ALA A 147 10.52 0.99 -27.92
CA ALA A 147 11.33 0.29 -28.92
C ALA A 147 10.76 0.46 -30.34
N ASP A 148 9.44 0.32 -30.49
CA ASP A 148 8.75 0.51 -31.76
C ASP A 148 8.92 1.96 -32.28
N PHE A 149 8.78 2.94 -31.40
CA PHE A 149 9.00 4.35 -31.72
C PHE A 149 10.44 4.61 -32.24
N LEU A 150 11.43 4.06 -31.52
CA LEU A 150 12.85 4.23 -31.90
C LEU A 150 13.18 3.56 -33.25
N SER A 151 12.58 2.42 -33.55
CA SER A 151 12.76 1.73 -34.82
C SER A 151 12.27 2.56 -35.99
N HIS A 152 11.12 3.25 -35.84
CA HIS A 152 10.58 4.14 -36.90
C HIS A 152 11.35 5.44 -37.09
N LEU A 153 12.27 5.79 -36.19
CA LEU A 153 13.15 6.95 -36.39
C LEU A 153 14.42 6.63 -37.23
N GLN A 154 14.67 5.32 -37.45
CA GLN A 154 15.84 4.86 -38.22
C GLN A 154 15.56 4.58 -39.68
N ASP A 155 14.29 4.57 -40.06
CA ASP A 155 13.77 4.44 -41.41
C ASP A 155 13.53 5.84 -42.02
#